data_6035798f71761d1d983b350a13b78f6f
#
_entry.id   6035798f71761d1d983b350a13b78f6f
#
_cell.length_a   1.000
_cell.length_b   1.000
_cell.length_c   1.000
_cell.angle_alpha   90.00
_cell.angle_beta   90.00
_cell.angle_gamma   90.00
#
_symmetry.space_group_name_H-M   'P 1'
#
loop_
_entity.id
_entity.type
_entity.pdbx_description
1 polymer ?
#
loop_
_entity_poly.entity_id
_entity_poly.type
_entity_poly.pdbx_seq_one_letter_code
_entity_poly.pdbx_strand_id
1 'polypeptide(L)'
;MTNRDYLIRIFVIILALSFPIVCLVQGDLRESLSKYFNSPLQSYYLLTNVLTAYLLYSLDEWKCPAIFLLILTVFPVDGYKIFHNIFAYAFFISCFKPMFDHNRLQPYVIPYLLSLVVLLKSFIWTEIICILTLCSFHSHLLYLRYKVDNLRKKPLNEVTN
;
A
#
# COMPACT_ATOMS: atom_id res chain seq x y z
N MET A 1 8.08 -10.81 13.30
CA MET A 1 7.24 -11.05 12.09
C MET A 1 7.09 -12.55 11.90
N THR A 2 5.87 -13.07 11.85
CA THR A 2 5.59 -14.51 11.65
C THR A 2 5.76 -14.91 10.17
N ASN A 3 5.75 -16.22 9.85
CA ASN A 3 5.73 -16.67 8.44
C ASN A 3 4.44 -16.23 7.73
N ARG A 4 3.33 -16.18 8.47
CA ARG A 4 2.05 -15.67 7.99
C ARG A 4 2.17 -14.21 7.55
N ASP A 5 2.73 -13.33 8.41
CA ASP A 5 2.88 -11.90 8.08
C ASP A 5 3.77 -11.70 6.86
N TYR A 6 4.79 -12.56 6.70
CA TYR A 6 5.67 -12.54 5.54
C TYR A 6 4.90 -12.78 4.24
N LEU A 7 4.08 -13.83 4.19
CA LEU A 7 3.25 -14.14 3.02
C LEU A 7 2.20 -13.06 2.76
N ILE A 8 1.54 -12.56 3.80
CA ILE A 8 0.55 -11.48 3.67
C ILE A 8 1.18 -10.26 2.99
N ARG A 9 2.37 -9.83 3.42
CA ARG A 9 3.04 -8.66 2.82
C ARG A 9 3.40 -8.87 1.36
N ILE A 10 3.81 -10.07 0.95
CA ILE A 10 4.04 -10.39 -0.47
C ILE A 10 2.76 -10.21 -1.28
N PHE A 11 1.64 -10.78 -0.81
CA PHE A 11 0.38 -10.65 -1.52
C PHE A 11 -0.15 -9.22 -1.54
N VAL A 12 0.04 -8.44 -0.46
CA VAL A 12 -0.29 -7.01 -0.44
C VAL A 12 0.46 -6.26 -1.55
N ILE A 13 1.78 -6.49 -1.70
CA ILE A 13 2.58 -5.86 -2.74
C ILE A 13 2.06 -6.24 -4.13
N ILE A 14 1.83 -7.52 -4.38
CA ILE A 14 1.35 -8.02 -5.68
C ILE A 14 0.00 -7.40 -6.03
N LEU A 15 -0.96 -7.44 -5.12
CA LEU A 15 -2.31 -6.91 -5.36
C LEU A 15 -2.31 -5.39 -5.52
N ALA A 16 -1.59 -4.67 -4.66
CA ALA A 16 -1.54 -3.21 -4.71
C ALA A 16 -0.91 -2.69 -6.01
N LEU A 17 0.09 -3.40 -6.56
CA LEU A 17 0.74 -3.04 -7.81
C LEU A 17 -0.02 -3.51 -9.05
N SER A 18 -0.79 -4.58 -8.95
CA SER A 18 -1.45 -5.21 -10.10
C SER A 18 -2.39 -4.26 -10.83
N PHE A 19 -3.21 -3.51 -10.10
CA PHE A 19 -4.19 -2.62 -10.71
C PHE A 19 -3.54 -1.41 -11.43
N PRO A 20 -2.64 -0.62 -10.80
CA PRO A 20 -1.90 0.43 -11.50
C PRO A 20 -1.14 -0.05 -12.74
N ILE A 21 -0.53 -1.25 -12.67
CA ILE A 21 0.18 -1.84 -13.81
C ILE A 21 -0.77 -2.12 -14.97
N VAL A 22 -1.94 -2.71 -14.70
CA VAL A 22 -2.96 -2.95 -15.73
C VAL A 22 -3.42 -1.65 -16.38
N CYS A 23 -3.67 -0.60 -15.59
CA CYS A 23 -4.05 0.72 -16.11
C CYS A 23 -2.96 1.30 -17.03
N LEU A 24 -1.69 1.19 -16.63
CA LEU A 24 -0.56 1.66 -17.42
C LEU A 24 -0.40 0.88 -18.74
N VAL A 25 -0.54 -0.45 -18.70
CA VAL A 25 -0.40 -1.31 -19.89
C VAL A 25 -1.54 -1.07 -20.90
N GLN A 26 -2.74 -0.80 -20.41
CA GLN A 26 -3.88 -0.49 -21.28
C GLN A 26 -3.86 0.94 -21.83
N GLY A 27 -3.00 1.80 -21.32
CA GLY A 27 -2.92 3.20 -21.74
C GLY A 27 -4.14 4.04 -21.34
N ASP A 28 -5.04 3.52 -20.50
CA ASP A 28 -6.22 4.23 -19.96
C ASP A 28 -5.87 4.78 -18.58
N LEU A 29 -5.15 5.92 -18.54
CA LEU A 29 -4.87 6.61 -17.29
C LEU A 29 -5.94 7.67 -17.02
N ARG A 30 -6.78 7.40 -16.03
CA ARG A 30 -7.81 8.32 -15.56
C ARG A 30 -7.25 9.31 -14.53
N GLU A 31 -8.04 10.30 -14.15
CA GLU A 31 -7.65 11.36 -13.20
C GLU A 31 -7.32 10.80 -11.79
N SER A 32 -7.94 9.66 -11.42
CA SER A 32 -7.65 8.91 -10.18
C SER A 32 -8.01 7.44 -10.35
N LEU A 33 -7.45 6.57 -9.50
CA LEU A 33 -7.78 5.13 -9.48
C LEU A 33 -9.25 4.88 -9.16
N SER A 34 -9.86 5.71 -8.33
CA SER A 34 -11.29 5.58 -7.99
C SER A 34 -12.25 5.84 -9.16
N LYS A 35 -11.79 6.53 -10.21
CA LYS A 35 -12.57 6.73 -11.44
C LYS A 35 -12.79 5.44 -12.25
N TYR A 36 -12.05 4.38 -11.93
CA TYR A 36 -12.25 3.06 -12.54
C TYR A 36 -13.47 2.31 -11.98
N PHE A 37 -14.11 2.81 -10.92
CA PHE A 37 -15.35 2.26 -10.41
C PHE A 37 -16.46 2.19 -11.48
N ASN A 38 -16.52 3.17 -12.38
CA ASN A 38 -17.48 3.22 -13.49
C ASN A 38 -16.80 2.89 -14.85
N SER A 39 -15.97 1.87 -14.89
CA SER A 39 -15.23 1.44 -16.07
C SER A 39 -15.37 -0.06 -16.33
N PRO A 40 -14.99 -0.58 -17.49
CA PRO A 40 -14.87 -2.01 -17.73
C PRO A 40 -13.95 -2.73 -16.74
N LEU A 41 -13.02 -2.00 -16.08
CA LEU A 41 -12.12 -2.53 -15.06
C LEU A 41 -12.69 -2.49 -13.63
N GLN A 42 -13.95 -2.12 -13.45
CA GLN A 42 -14.60 -1.99 -12.13
C GLN A 42 -14.42 -3.24 -11.27
N SER A 43 -14.73 -4.41 -11.79
CA SER A 43 -14.63 -5.66 -11.03
C SER A 43 -13.19 -5.95 -10.58
N TYR A 44 -12.22 -5.65 -11.44
CA TYR A 44 -10.81 -5.82 -11.09
C TYR A 44 -10.35 -4.80 -10.05
N TYR A 45 -10.75 -3.53 -10.19
CA TYR A 45 -10.52 -2.48 -9.20
C TYR A 45 -11.07 -2.88 -7.82
N LEU A 46 -12.33 -3.29 -7.76
CA LEU A 46 -12.98 -3.71 -6.50
C LEU A 46 -12.27 -4.91 -5.88
N LEU A 47 -12.01 -5.95 -6.69
CA LEU A 47 -11.37 -7.17 -6.21
C LEU A 47 -9.98 -6.89 -5.61
N THR A 48 -9.14 -6.16 -6.32
CA THR A 48 -7.77 -5.87 -5.86
C THR A 48 -7.76 -5.04 -4.58
N ASN A 49 -8.62 -4.01 -4.47
CA ASN A 49 -8.71 -3.17 -3.28
C ASN A 49 -9.30 -3.92 -2.07
N VAL A 50 -10.37 -4.68 -2.26
CA VAL A 50 -11.00 -5.46 -1.17
C VAL A 50 -10.03 -6.52 -0.64
N LEU A 51 -9.36 -7.26 -1.54
CA LEU A 51 -8.36 -8.26 -1.12
C LEU A 51 -7.15 -7.61 -0.44
N THR A 52 -6.67 -6.48 -0.95
CA THR A 52 -5.58 -5.72 -0.31
C THR A 52 -5.99 -5.25 1.08
N ALA A 53 -7.20 -4.70 1.24
CA ALA A 53 -7.73 -4.27 2.53
C ALA A 53 -7.86 -5.46 3.51
N TYR A 54 -8.38 -6.60 3.06
CA TYR A 54 -8.48 -7.81 3.88
C TYR A 54 -7.12 -8.30 4.37
N LEU A 55 -6.13 -8.33 3.50
CA LEU A 55 -4.77 -8.74 3.85
C LEU A 55 -4.10 -7.73 4.80
N LEU A 56 -4.24 -6.44 4.56
CA LEU A 56 -3.75 -5.40 5.47
C LEU A 56 -4.42 -5.51 6.85
N TYR A 57 -5.73 -5.75 6.91
CA TYR A 57 -6.46 -5.95 8.17
C TYR A 57 -5.90 -7.11 9.00
N SER A 58 -5.32 -8.11 8.34
CA SER A 58 -4.68 -9.25 9.00
C SER A 58 -3.33 -8.90 9.66
N LEU A 59 -2.78 -7.71 9.41
CA LEU A 59 -1.59 -7.15 10.04
C LEU A 59 -2.01 -6.14 11.11
N ASP A 60 -1.68 -6.38 12.37
CA ASP A 60 -2.20 -5.60 13.50
C ASP A 60 -1.99 -4.09 13.37
N GLU A 61 -0.81 -3.68 12.91
CA GLU A 61 -0.47 -2.27 12.72
C GLU A 61 -1.18 -1.61 11.53
N TRP A 62 -1.77 -2.41 10.62
CA TRP A 62 -2.42 -1.94 9.39
C TRP A 62 -3.94 -2.01 9.41
N LYS A 63 -4.56 -2.37 10.54
CA LYS A 63 -6.03 -2.50 10.64
C LYS A 63 -6.76 -1.20 10.32
N CYS A 64 -6.26 -0.08 10.82
CA CYS A 64 -6.88 1.22 10.58
C CYS A 64 -6.82 1.65 9.10
N PRO A 65 -5.65 1.62 8.42
CA PRO A 65 -5.60 1.81 6.97
C PRO A 65 -6.50 0.85 6.18
N ALA A 66 -6.55 -0.42 6.57
CA ALA A 66 -7.37 -1.42 5.90
C ALA A 66 -8.87 -1.08 5.91
N ILE A 67 -9.38 -0.63 7.05
CA ILE A 67 -10.79 -0.22 7.19
C ILE A 67 -11.08 0.98 6.28
N PHE A 68 -10.21 2.00 6.27
CA PHE A 68 -10.41 3.17 5.41
C PHE A 68 -10.31 2.82 3.92
N LEU A 69 -9.40 1.92 3.53
CA LEU A 69 -9.31 1.44 2.15
C LEU A 69 -10.59 0.71 1.73
N LEU A 70 -11.15 -0.12 2.60
CA LEU A 70 -12.40 -0.84 2.33
C LEU A 70 -13.56 0.15 2.15
N ILE A 71 -13.72 1.12 3.05
CA ILE A 71 -14.77 2.14 2.97
C ILE A 71 -14.59 2.97 1.69
N LEU A 72 -13.38 3.43 1.41
CA LEU A 72 -13.04 4.17 0.20
C LEU A 72 -13.43 3.42 -1.08
N THR A 73 -13.25 2.11 -1.09
CA THR A 73 -13.55 1.24 -2.24
C THR A 73 -15.06 1.11 -2.46
N VAL A 74 -15.86 1.14 -1.39
CA VAL A 74 -17.33 1.02 -1.47
C VAL A 74 -18.00 2.32 -1.90
N PHE A 75 -17.44 3.48 -1.56
CA PHE A 75 -18.00 4.79 -1.91
C PHE A 75 -17.35 5.35 -3.17
N PRO A 76 -17.98 5.23 -4.36
CA PRO A 76 -17.43 5.75 -5.61
C PRO A 76 -17.42 7.29 -5.60
N VAL A 77 -16.43 7.87 -6.27
CA VAL A 77 -16.28 9.34 -6.38
C VAL A 77 -17.50 10.00 -7.03
N ASP A 78 -18.09 9.37 -8.03
CA ASP A 78 -19.12 9.98 -8.86
C ASP A 78 -20.48 10.14 -8.14
N GLY A 79 -20.73 9.40 -7.08
CA GLY A 79 -21.96 9.54 -6.28
C GLY A 79 -21.73 10.15 -4.89
N TYR A 80 -20.53 10.01 -4.36
CA TYR A 80 -20.22 10.30 -2.95
C TYR A 80 -18.91 11.06 -2.77
N LYS A 81 -18.64 12.05 -3.64
CA LYS A 81 -17.36 12.78 -3.73
C LYS A 81 -16.81 13.25 -2.38
N ILE A 82 -17.66 13.82 -1.52
CA ILE A 82 -17.24 14.35 -0.21
C ILE A 82 -16.79 13.20 0.70
N PHE A 83 -17.63 12.18 0.84
CA PHE A 83 -17.32 11.01 1.66
C PHE A 83 -16.09 10.27 1.12
N HIS A 84 -16.02 10.05 -0.20
CA HIS A 84 -14.88 9.43 -0.85
C HIS A 84 -13.58 10.17 -0.50
N ASN A 85 -13.53 11.49 -0.65
CA ASN A 85 -12.34 12.27 -0.34
C ASN A 85 -11.97 12.22 1.15
N ILE A 86 -12.95 12.29 2.05
CA ILE A 86 -12.70 12.16 3.50
C ILE A 86 -12.02 10.82 3.80
N PHE A 87 -12.53 9.72 3.28
CA PHE A 87 -11.96 8.39 3.51
C PHE A 87 -10.64 8.17 2.78
N ALA A 88 -10.42 8.80 1.62
CA ALA A 88 -9.14 8.81 0.94
C ALA A 88 -8.06 9.48 1.80
N TYR A 89 -8.34 10.67 2.33
CA TYR A 89 -7.42 11.35 3.25
C TYR A 89 -7.22 10.54 4.54
N ALA A 90 -8.27 9.98 5.12
CA ALA A 90 -8.16 9.14 6.32
C ALA A 90 -7.30 7.90 6.08
N PHE A 91 -7.44 7.25 4.91
CA PHE A 91 -6.58 6.15 4.50
C PHE A 91 -5.10 6.59 4.43
N PHE A 92 -4.80 7.65 3.68
CA PHE A 92 -3.43 8.13 3.54
C PHE A 92 -2.82 8.55 4.88
N ILE A 93 -3.56 9.29 5.71
CA ILE A 93 -3.09 9.71 7.04
C ILE A 93 -2.84 8.50 7.94
N SER A 94 -3.74 7.52 7.95
CA SER A 94 -3.60 6.33 8.80
C SER A 94 -2.39 5.46 8.44
N CYS A 95 -1.92 5.51 7.17
CA CYS A 95 -0.71 4.80 6.74
C CYS A 95 0.58 5.35 7.36
N PHE A 96 0.58 6.61 7.87
CA PHE A 96 1.77 7.17 8.52
C PHE A 96 2.15 6.43 9.80
N LYS A 97 1.16 6.04 10.60
CA LYS A 97 1.43 5.42 11.90
C LYS A 97 2.31 4.17 11.78
N PRO A 98 1.93 3.15 10.99
CA PRO A 98 2.77 1.96 10.84
C PRO A 98 4.15 2.25 10.23
N MET A 99 4.27 3.25 9.36
CA MET A 99 5.56 3.64 8.80
C MET A 99 6.45 4.33 9.85
N PHE A 100 5.85 5.16 10.72
CA PHE A 100 6.57 5.92 11.73
C PHE A 100 7.01 5.05 12.90
N ASP A 101 6.18 4.09 13.30
CA ASP A 101 6.48 3.15 14.40
C ASP A 101 7.71 2.27 14.10
N HIS A 102 8.11 2.16 12.82
CA HIS A 102 9.32 1.46 12.41
C HIS A 102 10.51 2.42 12.23
N ASN A 103 11.21 2.77 13.30
CA ASN A 103 12.31 3.75 13.34
C ASN A 103 13.33 3.62 12.19
N ARG A 104 13.65 2.40 11.75
CA ARG A 104 14.59 2.15 10.64
C ARG A 104 14.01 2.45 9.25
N LEU A 105 12.70 2.65 9.17
CA LEU A 105 11.95 2.83 7.92
C LEU A 105 11.35 4.23 7.79
N GLN A 106 11.65 5.14 8.72
CA GLN A 106 11.25 6.56 8.67
C GLN A 106 11.56 7.24 7.32
N PRO A 107 12.65 6.91 6.58
CA PRO A 107 12.89 7.49 5.26
C PRO A 107 11.73 7.33 4.27
N TYR A 108 10.87 6.32 4.44
CA TYR A 108 9.68 6.15 3.59
C TYR A 108 8.58 7.17 3.88
N VAL A 109 8.58 7.78 5.05
CA VAL A 109 7.65 8.86 5.41
C VAL A 109 7.87 10.09 4.52
N ILE A 110 9.13 10.40 4.17
CA ILE A 110 9.47 11.58 3.36
C ILE A 110 8.86 11.50 1.96
N PRO A 111 9.13 10.46 1.12
CA PRO A 111 8.52 10.37 -0.21
C PRO A 111 6.98 10.24 -0.14
N TYR A 112 6.44 9.66 0.93
CA TYR A 112 5.02 9.60 1.17
C TYR A 112 4.42 10.99 1.40
N LEU A 113 5.06 11.84 2.23
CA LEU A 113 4.65 13.23 2.44
C LEU A 113 4.79 14.07 1.16
N LEU A 114 5.90 13.87 0.42
CA LEU A 114 6.11 14.58 -0.84
C LEU A 114 5.04 14.23 -1.88
N SER A 115 4.49 13.01 -1.86
CA SER A 115 3.39 12.62 -2.74
C SER A 115 2.14 13.50 -2.53
N LEU A 116 1.91 13.98 -1.31
CA LEU A 116 0.81 14.91 -1.02
C LEU A 116 0.98 16.28 -1.69
N VAL A 117 2.22 16.70 -1.98
CA VAL A 117 2.48 17.92 -2.76
C VAL A 117 2.08 17.71 -4.23
N VAL A 118 2.29 16.50 -4.75
CA VAL A 118 1.86 16.13 -6.12
C VAL A 118 0.34 16.14 -6.24
N LEU A 119 -0.39 15.95 -5.15
CA LEU A 119 -1.86 16.04 -5.08
C LEU A 119 -2.40 17.36 -5.62
N LEU A 120 -1.65 18.45 -5.44
CA LEU A 120 -2.04 19.77 -5.96
C LEU A 120 -2.06 19.83 -7.50
N LYS A 121 -1.40 18.89 -8.17
CA LYS A 121 -1.29 18.83 -9.63
C LYS A 121 -2.01 17.63 -10.24
N SER A 122 -2.00 16.47 -9.58
CA SER A 122 -2.57 15.26 -10.15
C SER A 122 -2.89 14.21 -9.08
N PHE A 123 -4.14 13.82 -8.98
CA PHE A 123 -4.59 12.76 -8.07
C PHE A 123 -3.98 11.40 -8.41
N ILE A 124 -4.01 11.01 -9.69
CA ILE A 124 -3.53 9.69 -10.13
C ILE A 124 -2.04 9.49 -9.79
N TRP A 125 -1.19 10.48 -10.03
CA TRP A 125 0.22 10.37 -9.71
C TRP A 125 0.47 10.31 -8.20
N THR A 126 -0.32 11.03 -7.40
CA THR A 126 -0.27 10.94 -5.94
C THR A 126 -0.60 9.52 -5.47
N GLU A 127 -1.70 8.93 -5.96
CA GLU A 127 -2.11 7.58 -5.62
C GLU A 127 -1.04 6.55 -6.02
N ILE A 128 -0.48 6.66 -7.22
CA ILE A 128 0.59 5.77 -7.70
C ILE A 128 1.85 5.89 -6.82
N ILE A 129 2.30 7.10 -6.52
CA ILE A 129 3.49 7.32 -5.67
C ILE A 129 3.25 6.78 -4.26
N CYS A 130 2.07 6.99 -3.68
CA CYS A 130 1.71 6.43 -2.38
C CYS A 130 1.76 4.89 -2.39
N ILE A 131 1.16 4.25 -3.40
CA ILE A 131 1.19 2.80 -3.56
C ILE A 131 2.61 2.29 -3.69
N LEU A 132 3.43 2.90 -4.54
CA LEU A 132 4.85 2.52 -4.71
C LEU A 132 5.63 2.67 -3.42
N THR A 133 5.39 3.73 -2.65
CA THR A 133 6.05 3.94 -1.35
C THR A 133 5.64 2.89 -0.33
N LEU A 134 4.33 2.56 -0.25
CA LEU A 134 3.82 1.49 0.62
C LEU A 134 4.40 0.13 0.23
N CYS A 135 4.44 -0.19 -1.06
CA CYS A 135 5.03 -1.44 -1.55
C CYS A 135 6.53 -1.52 -1.25
N SER A 136 7.26 -0.42 -1.40
CA SER A 136 8.68 -0.33 -1.06
C SER A 136 8.92 -0.52 0.44
N PHE A 137 8.07 0.07 1.28
CA PHE A 137 8.08 -0.12 2.74
C PHE A 137 7.90 -1.61 3.10
N HIS A 138 6.86 -2.26 2.58
CA HIS A 138 6.63 -3.68 2.83
C HIS A 138 7.78 -4.55 2.32
N SER A 139 8.31 -4.26 1.14
CA SER A 139 9.47 -4.98 0.56
C SER A 139 10.71 -4.85 1.42
N HIS A 140 10.97 -3.66 2.00
CA HIS A 140 12.09 -3.47 2.90
C HIS A 140 11.94 -4.27 4.20
N LEU A 141 10.74 -4.34 4.77
CA LEU A 141 10.47 -5.21 5.92
C LEU A 141 10.74 -6.69 5.61
N LEU A 142 10.36 -7.17 4.42
CA LEU A 142 10.66 -8.53 3.96
C LEU A 142 12.16 -8.75 3.85
N TYR A 143 12.91 -7.80 3.28
CA TYR A 143 14.36 -7.85 3.16
C TYR A 143 15.05 -7.89 4.53
N LEU A 144 14.64 -7.04 5.49
CA LEU A 144 15.20 -7.04 6.83
C LEU A 144 15.02 -8.38 7.53
N ARG A 145 13.85 -8.99 7.39
CA ARG A 145 13.61 -10.33 7.91
C ARG A 145 14.53 -11.37 7.26
N TYR A 146 14.57 -11.41 5.94
CA TYR A 146 15.46 -12.32 5.21
C TYR A 146 16.90 -12.22 5.71
N LYS A 147 17.40 -10.99 5.90
CA LYS A 147 18.75 -10.74 6.44
C LYS A 147 18.94 -11.34 7.83
N VAL A 148 17.96 -11.14 8.74
CA VAL A 148 18.01 -11.68 10.12
C VAL A 148 17.98 -13.21 10.10
N ASP A 149 17.12 -13.82 9.29
CA ASP A 149 17.00 -15.27 9.21
C ASP A 149 18.27 -15.91 8.66
N ASN A 150 18.97 -15.26 7.71
CA ASN A 150 20.26 -15.72 7.18
C ASN A 150 21.40 -15.59 8.21
N LEU A 151 21.41 -14.51 9.00
CA LEU A 151 22.40 -14.36 10.08
C LEU A 151 22.26 -15.45 11.15
N ARG A 152 21.03 -15.86 11.45
CA ARG A 152 20.75 -16.94 12.43
C ARG A 152 21.18 -18.34 11.92
N LYS A 153 21.27 -18.53 10.60
CA LYS A 153 21.68 -19.80 9.99
C LYS A 153 23.19 -19.96 9.86
N LYS A 154 23.98 -18.87 10.01
CA LYS A 154 25.45 -18.98 10.01
C LYS A 154 25.92 -19.67 11.26
N PRO A 155 26.73 -20.74 11.14
CA PRO A 155 27.32 -21.42 12.29
C PRO A 155 28.22 -20.46 13.07
N LEU A 156 28.18 -20.56 14.41
CA LEU A 156 28.94 -19.69 15.34
C LEU A 156 30.45 -19.62 15.03
N ASN A 157 30.99 -20.62 14.35
CA ASN A 157 32.44 -20.73 14.03
C ASN A 157 32.91 -19.77 12.93
N GLU A 158 32.01 -19.09 12.19
CA GLU A 158 32.38 -18.11 11.15
C GLU A 158 32.29 -16.64 11.63
N VAL A 159 31.89 -16.40 12.87
CA VAL A 159 31.67 -15.04 13.40
C VAL A 159 32.91 -14.55 14.17
N THR A 160 33.92 -15.38 14.38
CA THR A 160 35.12 -15.08 15.19
C THR A 160 36.42 -14.92 14.38
N ASN A 161 36.34 -14.71 13.07
CA ASN A 161 37.53 -14.36 12.23
C ASN A 161 37.36 -12.95 11.63
#